data_619fbbe3fb7aecd0ff9643ea4787c3e8
#
_entry.id   619fbbe3fb7aecd0ff9643ea4787c3e8
#
_cell.length_a   1.000
_cell.length_b   1.000
_cell.length_c   1.000
_cell.angle_alpha   90.00
_cell.angle_beta   90.00
_cell.angle_gamma   90.00
#
_symmetry.space_group_name_H-M   'P 1'
#
loop_
_entity.id
_entity.type
_entity.pdbx_description
1 polymer ?
#
loop_
_entity_poly.entity_id
_entity_poly.type
_entity_poly.pdbx_seq_one_letter_code
_entity_poly.pdbx_strand_id
1 'polypeptide(L)'
;MSVPTSVDAGAPVLAHHEIDIQASLQSVWALHVDVNGWTSWNPDMTSAHLEGVFGPGISFDWESYGFPVTSTVYGVDPHHRILWGGTAGGITGVHEWLFTPTAGGVHVTTNESFSGEPVAADAAGMQALLDASLVAWLGHLKAASESQARGVGLRGRLEVPEPGHQRGVQ
;
A
#
# COMPACT_ATOMS: atom_id res chain seq x y z
N MET A 1 -0.34 1.28 27.30
CA MET A 1 -0.07 2.23 26.20
C MET A 1 -1.31 2.27 25.31
N SER A 2 -1.77 3.44 24.90
CA SER A 2 -2.90 3.57 23.98
C SER A 2 -2.46 3.21 22.56
N VAL A 3 -3.37 2.57 21.81
CA VAL A 3 -3.17 2.27 20.38
C VAL A 3 -3.10 3.59 19.61
N PRO A 4 -2.12 3.80 18.71
CA PRO A 4 -2.07 4.99 17.87
C PRO A 4 -3.34 5.16 17.03
N THR A 5 -3.81 6.40 16.93
CA THR A 5 -4.97 6.79 16.10
C THR A 5 -4.57 7.67 14.92
N SER A 6 -3.33 8.09 14.87
CA SER A 6 -2.71 8.90 13.81
C SER A 6 -1.20 8.72 13.82
N VAL A 7 -0.51 9.22 12.78
CA VAL A 7 0.93 9.41 12.82
C VAL A 7 1.32 10.35 13.96
N ASP A 8 2.54 10.20 14.48
CA ASP A 8 3.05 11.04 15.56
C ASP A 8 3.52 12.39 14.99
N ALA A 9 2.70 13.42 15.13
CA ALA A 9 3.01 14.77 14.66
C ALA A 9 4.22 15.42 15.37
N GLY A 10 4.64 14.90 16.53
CA GLY A 10 5.83 15.35 17.27
C GLY A 10 7.10 14.56 16.95
N ALA A 11 7.04 13.58 16.06
CA ALA A 11 8.19 12.75 15.70
C ALA A 11 9.28 13.58 14.99
N PRO A 12 10.57 13.23 15.17
CA PRO A 12 11.68 13.92 14.49
C PRO A 12 11.67 13.73 12.98
N VAL A 13 11.05 12.65 12.47
CA VAL A 13 10.89 12.39 11.04
C VAL A 13 9.41 12.23 10.72
N LEU A 14 8.93 13.02 9.77
CA LEU A 14 7.59 12.96 9.21
C LEU A 14 7.69 13.00 7.69
N ALA A 15 7.05 12.05 7.02
CA ALA A 15 6.99 11.98 5.57
C ALA A 15 5.55 12.05 5.09
N HIS A 16 5.34 12.72 3.95
CA HIS A 16 4.06 12.84 3.26
C HIS A 16 4.30 12.75 1.77
N HIS A 17 3.68 11.78 1.13
CA HIS A 17 3.74 11.59 -0.32
C HIS A 17 2.38 11.18 -0.87
N GLU A 18 2.14 11.45 -2.16
CA GLU A 18 0.88 11.17 -2.81
C GLU A 18 1.08 10.82 -4.29
N ILE A 19 0.13 10.09 -4.87
CA ILE A 19 0.15 9.69 -6.28
C ILE A 19 -1.27 9.47 -6.79
N ASP A 20 -1.50 9.76 -8.06
CA ASP A 20 -2.73 9.40 -8.77
C ASP A 20 -2.54 8.07 -9.49
N ILE A 21 -3.49 7.15 -9.32
CA ILE A 21 -3.49 5.82 -9.93
C ILE A 21 -4.71 5.66 -10.82
N GLN A 22 -4.49 5.29 -12.08
CA GLN A 22 -5.55 5.02 -13.07
C GLN A 22 -6.04 3.56 -12.98
N ALA A 23 -6.63 3.25 -11.84
CA ALA A 23 -7.27 1.96 -11.55
C ALA A 23 -8.39 2.20 -10.54
N SER A 24 -9.31 1.24 -10.42
CA SER A 24 -10.40 1.37 -9.47
C SER A 24 -9.92 1.39 -8.02
N LEU A 25 -10.58 2.16 -7.18
CA LEU A 25 -10.33 2.18 -5.74
C LEU A 25 -10.35 0.77 -5.14
N GLN A 26 -11.30 -0.07 -5.56
CA GLN A 26 -11.39 -1.45 -5.09
C GLN A 26 -10.15 -2.28 -5.44
N SER A 27 -9.61 -2.16 -6.66
CA SER A 27 -8.42 -2.89 -7.09
C SER A 27 -7.16 -2.44 -6.34
N VAL A 28 -6.97 -1.14 -6.18
CA VAL A 28 -5.83 -0.57 -5.46
C VAL A 28 -5.87 -0.94 -3.97
N TRP A 29 -7.04 -0.84 -3.36
CA TRP A 29 -7.26 -1.28 -2.00
C TRP A 29 -6.95 -2.77 -1.80
N ALA A 30 -7.46 -3.63 -2.68
CA ALA A 30 -7.24 -5.06 -2.61
C ALA A 30 -5.75 -5.45 -2.69
N LEU A 31 -4.97 -4.79 -3.56
CA LEU A 31 -3.52 -4.98 -3.63
C LEU A 31 -2.82 -4.58 -2.32
N HIS A 32 -3.26 -3.47 -1.73
CA HIS A 32 -2.59 -2.93 -0.54
C HIS A 32 -2.88 -3.76 0.72
N VAL A 33 -4.10 -4.27 0.92
CA VAL A 33 -4.45 -5.08 2.10
C VAL A 33 -4.03 -6.55 1.98
N ASP A 34 -3.70 -7.02 0.79
CA ASP A 34 -3.15 -8.36 0.59
C ASP A 34 -1.64 -8.39 0.89
N VAL A 35 -1.31 -8.40 2.18
CA VAL A 35 0.09 -8.41 2.66
C VAL A 35 0.88 -9.57 2.07
N ASN A 36 0.29 -10.76 1.99
CA ASN A 36 0.95 -11.94 1.45
C ASN A 36 1.30 -11.81 -0.05
N GLY A 37 0.63 -10.91 -0.76
CA GLY A 37 0.89 -10.60 -2.16
C GLY A 37 1.93 -9.49 -2.39
N TRP A 38 2.37 -8.76 -1.37
CA TRP A 38 3.24 -7.58 -1.54
C TRP A 38 4.53 -7.86 -2.31
N THR A 39 5.19 -8.98 -2.05
CA THR A 39 6.43 -9.35 -2.74
C THR A 39 6.28 -9.61 -4.24
N SER A 40 5.05 -9.82 -4.71
CA SER A 40 4.78 -10.04 -6.14
C SER A 40 4.80 -8.75 -6.97
N TRP A 41 4.61 -7.59 -6.33
CA TRP A 41 4.55 -6.31 -7.03
C TRP A 41 5.45 -5.23 -6.42
N ASN A 42 5.96 -5.40 -5.21
CA ASN A 42 6.93 -4.49 -4.58
C ASN A 42 8.30 -5.17 -4.48
N PRO A 43 9.24 -4.86 -5.40
CA PRO A 43 10.55 -5.50 -5.42
C PRO A 43 11.48 -5.10 -4.26
N ASP A 44 11.13 -4.05 -3.52
CA ASP A 44 11.89 -3.61 -2.34
C ASP A 44 11.59 -4.46 -1.11
N MET A 45 10.58 -5.34 -1.19
CA MET A 45 10.23 -6.28 -0.13
C MET A 45 10.73 -7.69 -0.46
N THR A 46 11.46 -8.27 0.47
CA THR A 46 11.98 -9.64 0.36
C THR A 46 11.07 -10.67 1.00
N SER A 47 10.25 -10.25 1.94
CA SER A 47 9.22 -11.10 2.57
C SER A 47 8.05 -10.26 3.07
N ALA A 48 6.86 -10.87 3.09
CA ALA A 48 5.68 -10.32 3.72
C ALA A 48 4.74 -11.46 4.07
N HIS A 49 4.29 -11.54 5.32
CA HIS A 49 3.43 -12.61 5.80
C HIS A 49 2.41 -12.10 6.81
N LEU A 50 1.16 -12.41 6.57
CA LEU A 50 0.05 -12.18 7.48
C LEU A 50 -0.75 -13.46 7.62
N GLU A 51 -0.98 -13.88 8.86
CA GLU A 51 -1.86 -15.01 9.17
C GLU A 51 -3.24 -14.47 9.55
N GLY A 52 -4.26 -14.92 8.84
CA GLY A 52 -5.64 -14.48 9.06
C GLY A 52 -6.09 -13.38 8.10
N VAL A 53 -6.96 -12.49 8.57
CA VAL A 53 -7.59 -11.43 7.78
C VAL A 53 -7.06 -10.07 8.22
N PHE A 54 -6.70 -9.23 7.25
CA PHE A 54 -6.23 -7.86 7.50
C PHE A 54 -7.31 -7.05 8.22
N GLY A 55 -6.99 -6.56 9.40
CA GLY A 55 -7.92 -5.78 10.23
C GLY A 55 -7.30 -5.34 11.54
N PRO A 56 -7.97 -4.46 12.30
CA PRO A 56 -7.45 -3.93 13.56
C PRO A 56 -7.06 -5.03 14.55
N GLY A 57 -5.87 -4.88 15.13
CA GLY A 57 -5.30 -5.82 16.09
C GLY A 57 -4.52 -7.00 15.49
N ILE A 58 -4.61 -7.23 14.18
CA ILE A 58 -3.79 -8.25 13.51
C ILE A 58 -2.36 -7.73 13.34
N SER A 59 -1.38 -8.62 13.50
CA SER A 59 0.02 -8.31 13.21
C SER A 59 0.49 -9.07 11.98
N PHE A 60 1.47 -8.50 11.30
CA PHE A 60 2.11 -9.10 10.13
C PHE A 60 3.61 -8.82 10.13
N ASP A 61 4.36 -9.75 9.55
CA ASP A 61 5.81 -9.66 9.43
C ASP A 61 6.19 -9.33 7.99
N TRP A 62 7.13 -8.42 7.82
CA TRP A 62 7.65 -8.06 6.51
C TRP A 62 9.10 -7.62 6.60
N GLU A 63 9.79 -7.66 5.46
CA GLU A 63 11.18 -7.24 5.36
C GLU A 63 11.38 -6.37 4.14
N SER A 64 12.02 -5.24 4.33
CA SER A 64 12.38 -4.31 3.26
C SER A 64 13.79 -3.79 3.51
N TYR A 65 14.61 -3.71 2.45
CA TYR A 65 16.00 -3.25 2.52
C TYR A 65 16.85 -4.00 3.57
N GLY A 66 16.53 -5.27 3.83
CA GLY A 66 17.23 -6.10 4.80
C GLY A 66 16.82 -5.86 6.27
N PHE A 67 15.78 -5.07 6.52
CA PHE A 67 15.23 -4.82 7.85
C PHE A 67 13.94 -5.62 8.06
N PRO A 68 13.95 -6.61 8.98
CA PRO A 68 12.74 -7.31 9.40
C PRO A 68 11.91 -6.42 10.34
N VAL A 69 10.61 -6.36 10.07
CA VAL A 69 9.65 -5.55 10.84
C VAL A 69 8.42 -6.38 11.14
N THR A 70 7.95 -6.32 12.39
CA THR A 70 6.60 -6.76 12.76
C THR A 70 5.73 -5.53 12.96
N SER A 71 4.65 -5.43 12.21
CA SER A 71 3.68 -4.34 12.30
C SER A 71 2.34 -4.83 12.79
N THR A 72 1.61 -3.97 13.48
CA THR A 72 0.24 -4.21 13.92
C THR A 72 -0.69 -3.22 13.25
N VAL A 73 -1.82 -3.69 12.75
CA VAL A 73 -2.88 -2.84 12.21
C VAL A 73 -3.60 -2.15 13.37
N TYR A 74 -3.59 -0.83 13.40
CA TYR A 74 -4.23 -0.03 14.45
C TYR A 74 -5.66 0.36 14.08
N GLY A 75 -5.92 0.63 12.81
CA GLY A 75 -7.24 1.03 12.34
C GLY A 75 -7.42 0.80 10.85
N VAL A 76 -8.64 0.48 10.47
CA VAL A 76 -9.08 0.35 9.08
C VAL A 76 -10.44 1.01 8.93
N ASP A 77 -10.53 1.96 8.01
CA ASP A 77 -11.78 2.45 7.46
C ASP A 77 -11.84 1.95 6.01
N PRO A 78 -12.66 0.92 5.71
CA PRO A 78 -12.61 0.20 4.43
C PRO A 78 -12.70 1.12 3.23
N HIS A 79 -11.77 0.96 2.29
CA HIS A 79 -11.60 1.75 1.06
C HIS A 79 -11.24 3.24 1.26
N HIS A 80 -10.96 3.67 2.49
CA HIS A 80 -10.63 5.06 2.80
C HIS A 80 -9.30 5.22 3.52
N ARG A 81 -9.08 4.45 4.59
CA ARG A 81 -7.93 4.67 5.46
C ARG A 81 -7.42 3.39 6.08
N ILE A 82 -6.10 3.30 6.19
CA ILE A 82 -5.39 2.27 6.95
C ILE A 82 -4.36 2.95 7.83
N LEU A 83 -4.24 2.50 9.07
CA LEU A 83 -3.18 2.89 9.99
C LEU A 83 -2.57 1.63 10.58
N TRP A 84 -1.25 1.49 10.47
CA TRP A 84 -0.49 0.41 11.07
C TRP A 84 0.88 0.89 11.49
N GLY A 85 1.60 0.13 12.26
CA GLY A 85 2.94 0.48 12.69
C GLY A 85 3.54 -0.54 13.64
N GLY A 86 4.74 -0.24 14.10
CA GLY A 86 5.48 -1.11 15.00
C GLY A 86 6.83 -0.53 15.38
N THR A 87 7.57 -1.26 16.19
CA THR A 87 8.91 -0.91 16.61
C THR A 87 9.91 -1.97 16.15
N ALA A 88 10.95 -1.54 15.44
CA ALA A 88 12.03 -2.41 15.00
C ALA A 88 13.37 -1.67 15.12
N GLY A 89 14.39 -2.32 15.71
CA GLY A 89 15.72 -1.72 15.88
C GLY A 89 15.73 -0.40 16.65
N GLY A 90 14.81 -0.18 17.59
CA GLY A 90 14.68 1.06 18.36
C GLY A 90 13.94 2.18 17.61
N ILE A 91 13.48 1.93 16.40
CA ILE A 91 12.68 2.87 15.58
C ILE A 91 11.22 2.50 15.73
N THR A 92 10.39 3.45 16.13
CA THR A 92 8.93 3.33 16.12
C THR A 92 8.37 4.04 14.89
N GLY A 93 7.72 3.26 14.02
CA GLY A 93 7.03 3.76 12.84
C GLY A 93 5.53 3.74 13.02
N VAL A 94 4.84 4.79 12.58
CA VAL A 94 3.38 4.80 12.42
C VAL A 94 3.08 5.25 11.01
N HIS A 95 2.39 4.40 10.25
CA HIS A 95 2.18 4.54 8.83
C HIS A 95 0.69 4.62 8.51
N GLU A 96 0.31 5.65 7.80
CA GLU A 96 -1.04 5.91 7.35
C GLU A 96 -1.13 5.88 5.83
N TRP A 97 -2.19 5.25 5.33
CA TRP A 97 -2.57 5.27 3.93
C TRP A 97 -3.99 5.80 3.78
N LEU A 98 -4.17 6.72 2.85
CA LEU A 98 -5.47 7.33 2.52
C LEU A 98 -5.78 7.08 1.05
N PHE A 99 -7.03 6.70 0.78
CA PHE A 99 -7.52 6.39 -0.57
C PHE A 99 -8.74 7.25 -0.86
N THR A 100 -8.64 8.09 -1.89
CA THR A 100 -9.72 8.99 -2.28
C THR A 100 -10.10 8.74 -3.75
N PRO A 101 -11.34 8.35 -4.05
CA PRO A 101 -11.77 8.14 -5.42
C PRO A 101 -11.70 9.45 -6.20
N THR A 102 -11.28 9.36 -7.47
CA THR A 102 -11.23 10.47 -8.43
C THR A 102 -11.99 10.10 -9.70
N ALA A 103 -12.19 11.06 -10.59
CA ALA A 103 -12.85 10.80 -11.89
C ALA A 103 -12.10 9.77 -12.74
N GLY A 104 -10.76 9.71 -12.65
CA GLY A 104 -9.91 8.81 -13.43
C GLY A 104 -9.40 7.58 -12.68
N GLY A 105 -9.72 7.43 -11.38
CA GLY A 105 -9.20 6.33 -10.58
C GLY A 105 -9.19 6.62 -9.09
N VAL A 106 -8.02 6.61 -8.48
CA VAL A 106 -7.84 6.85 -7.05
C VAL A 106 -6.62 7.72 -6.79
N HIS A 107 -6.77 8.67 -5.86
CA HIS A 107 -5.67 9.42 -5.27
C HIS A 107 -5.23 8.72 -3.99
N VAL A 108 -3.97 8.34 -3.90
CA VAL A 108 -3.39 7.66 -2.75
C VAL A 108 -2.42 8.59 -2.05
N THR A 109 -2.62 8.79 -0.76
CA THR A 109 -1.72 9.55 0.11
C THR A 109 -1.12 8.60 1.14
N THR A 110 0.16 8.75 1.43
CA THR A 110 0.83 8.05 2.51
C THR A 110 1.52 9.04 3.43
N ASN A 111 1.33 8.85 4.74
CA ASN A 111 1.99 9.60 5.80
C ASN A 111 2.71 8.61 6.72
N GLU A 112 3.91 8.94 7.14
CA GLU A 112 4.62 8.09 8.10
C GLU A 112 5.43 8.94 9.07
N SER A 113 5.45 8.53 10.33
CA SER A 113 6.29 9.11 11.36
C SER A 113 7.31 8.09 11.85
N PHE A 114 8.56 8.52 12.04
CA PHE A 114 9.61 7.76 12.70
C PHE A 114 10.06 8.48 13.96
N SER A 115 10.16 7.73 15.04
CA SER A 115 10.69 8.19 16.34
C SER A 115 11.61 7.13 16.95
N GLY A 116 12.31 7.50 18.00
CA GLY A 116 13.25 6.65 18.71
C GLY A 116 14.68 7.18 18.64
N GLU A 117 15.57 6.63 19.45
CA GLU A 117 16.95 7.10 19.58
C GLU A 117 17.73 7.08 18.26
N PRO A 118 17.69 5.99 17.44
CA PRO A 118 18.38 5.99 16.14
C PRO A 118 17.90 7.09 15.19
N VAL A 119 16.63 7.44 15.26
CA VAL A 119 16.04 8.50 14.42
C VAL A 119 16.51 9.88 14.90
N ALA A 120 16.50 10.11 16.20
CA ALA A 120 17.00 11.35 16.78
C ALA A 120 18.50 11.57 16.53
N ALA A 121 19.28 10.48 16.46
CA ALA A 121 20.72 10.53 16.19
C ALA A 121 21.06 10.95 14.75
N ASP A 122 20.21 10.63 13.76
CA ASP A 122 20.39 10.99 12.34
C ASP A 122 19.03 11.26 11.66
N ALA A 123 18.35 12.30 12.12
CA ALA A 123 17.03 12.64 11.58
C ALA A 123 17.07 12.98 10.08
N ALA A 124 18.11 13.63 9.60
CA ALA A 124 18.25 14.00 8.19
C ALA A 124 18.43 12.77 7.29
N GLY A 125 19.27 11.82 7.69
CA GLY A 125 19.47 10.56 6.96
C GLY A 125 18.22 9.69 6.97
N MET A 126 17.55 9.58 8.10
CA MET A 126 16.30 8.84 8.25
C MET A 126 15.15 9.48 7.44
N GLN A 127 15.07 10.80 7.39
CA GLN A 127 14.09 11.50 6.54
C GLN A 127 14.30 11.17 5.06
N ALA A 128 15.55 11.27 4.58
CA ALA A 128 15.86 10.98 3.18
C ALA A 128 15.55 9.52 2.80
N LEU A 129 15.87 8.58 3.69
CA LEU A 129 15.61 7.16 3.48
C LEU A 129 14.10 6.89 3.45
N LEU A 130 13.34 7.45 4.38
CA LEU A 130 11.90 7.26 4.44
C LEU A 130 11.21 7.87 3.22
N ASP A 131 11.55 9.11 2.84
CA ASP A 131 10.99 9.76 1.65
C ASP A 131 11.24 8.91 0.38
N ALA A 132 12.45 8.42 0.18
CA ALA A 132 12.79 7.60 -0.98
C ALA A 132 12.00 6.28 -0.98
N SER A 133 11.85 5.62 0.17
CA SER A 133 11.12 4.35 0.27
C SER A 133 9.62 4.51 0.01
N LEU A 134 9.00 5.59 0.49
CA LEU A 134 7.58 5.85 0.27
C LEU A 134 7.26 6.25 -1.18
N VAL A 135 8.11 7.05 -1.80
CA VAL A 135 8.00 7.36 -3.24
C VAL A 135 8.09 6.09 -4.08
N ALA A 136 9.03 5.20 -3.77
CA ALA A 136 9.17 3.92 -4.45
C ALA A 136 7.95 3.03 -4.23
N TRP A 137 7.44 2.91 -3.01
CA TRP A 137 6.25 2.10 -2.69
C TRP A 137 5.01 2.56 -3.45
N LEU A 138 4.73 3.87 -3.45
CA LEU A 138 3.64 4.46 -4.24
C LEU A 138 3.80 4.16 -5.74
N GLY A 139 5.01 4.27 -6.28
CA GLY A 139 5.31 3.95 -7.67
C GLY A 139 5.05 2.49 -8.02
N HIS A 140 5.45 1.56 -7.15
CA HIS A 140 5.20 0.13 -7.33
C HIS A 140 3.70 -0.20 -7.25
N LEU A 141 2.98 0.39 -6.31
CA LEU A 141 1.52 0.24 -6.20
C LEU A 141 0.80 0.74 -7.45
N LYS A 142 1.20 1.91 -7.97
CA LYS A 142 0.66 2.47 -9.21
C LYS A 142 0.92 1.53 -10.39
N ALA A 143 2.15 1.09 -10.59
CA ALA A 143 2.52 0.22 -11.70
C ALA A 143 1.75 -1.11 -11.67
N ALA A 144 1.63 -1.75 -10.51
CA ALA A 144 0.90 -2.99 -10.34
C ALA A 144 -0.60 -2.82 -10.60
N SER A 145 -1.20 -1.78 -10.02
CA SER A 145 -2.63 -1.49 -10.16
C SER A 145 -3.02 -1.19 -11.60
N GLU A 146 -2.25 -0.35 -12.29
CA GLU A 146 -2.51 0.01 -13.67
C GLU A 146 -2.25 -1.13 -14.66
N SER A 147 -1.26 -1.99 -14.37
CA SER A 147 -1.02 -3.21 -15.13
C SER A 147 -2.20 -4.19 -15.05
N GLN A 148 -2.76 -4.41 -13.87
CA GLN A 148 -3.96 -5.23 -13.68
C GLN A 148 -5.18 -4.64 -14.40
N ALA A 149 -5.39 -3.33 -14.34
CA ALA A 149 -6.48 -2.65 -15.02
C ALA A 149 -6.41 -2.82 -16.55
N ARG A 150 -5.21 -2.74 -17.14
CA ARG A 150 -4.99 -3.02 -18.59
C ARG A 150 -5.29 -4.47 -18.95
N GLY A 151 -4.88 -5.44 -18.11
CA GLY A 151 -5.14 -6.86 -18.32
C GLY A 151 -6.63 -7.21 -18.31
N VAL A 152 -7.42 -6.60 -17.44
CA VAL A 152 -8.89 -6.74 -17.40
C VAL A 152 -9.53 -6.14 -18.66
N GLY A 153 -9.09 -4.97 -19.09
CA GLY A 153 -9.59 -4.31 -20.32
C GLY A 153 -9.32 -5.12 -21.58
N LEU A 154 -8.22 -5.85 -21.67
CA LEU A 154 -7.88 -6.74 -22.78
C LEU A 154 -8.75 -8.00 -22.80
N ARG A 155 -9.03 -8.61 -21.65
CA ARG A 155 -9.89 -9.79 -21.54
C ARG A 155 -11.34 -9.45 -21.90
N GLY A 156 -11.86 -8.32 -21.46
CA GLY A 156 -13.22 -7.88 -21.80
C GLY A 156 -13.43 -7.56 -23.28
N ARG A 157 -12.38 -7.30 -24.05
CA ARG A 157 -12.47 -7.10 -25.52
C ARG A 157 -12.46 -8.40 -26.31
N LEU A 158 -12.01 -9.51 -25.74
CA LEU A 158 -11.94 -10.82 -26.42
C LEU A 158 -13.22 -11.64 -26.25
N GLU A 159 -14.18 -11.22 -25.44
CA GLU A 159 -15.44 -11.90 -25.16
C GLU A 159 -16.67 -11.30 -25.86
N VAL A 160 -16.50 -10.54 -26.94
CA VAL A 160 -17.65 -10.14 -27.78
C VAL A 160 -17.98 -11.29 -28.72
N PRO A 161 -19.10 -12.03 -28.53
CA PRO A 161 -19.49 -13.08 -29.47
C PRO A 161 -19.86 -12.45 -30.81
N GLU A 162 -19.32 -12.99 -31.90
CA GLU A 162 -19.72 -12.64 -33.25
C GLU A 162 -21.22 -12.89 -33.47
N PRO A 163 -21.96 -11.97 -34.12
CA PRO A 163 -23.36 -12.22 -34.46
C PRO A 163 -23.44 -13.39 -35.45
N GLY A 164 -24.09 -14.48 -35.02
CA GLY A 164 -24.27 -15.66 -35.81
C GLY A 164 -24.93 -15.36 -37.17
N HIS A 165 -24.26 -15.84 -38.23
CA HIS A 165 -24.82 -15.92 -39.57
C HIS A 165 -25.98 -16.93 -39.54
N GLN A 166 -27.21 -16.45 -39.59
CA GLN A 166 -28.37 -17.28 -39.96
C GLN A 166 -28.26 -17.63 -41.45
N ARG A 167 -27.89 -18.86 -41.74
CA ARG A 167 -28.09 -19.45 -43.08
C ARG A 167 -29.56 -19.80 -43.20
N GLY A 168 -30.25 -19.08 -44.09
CA GLY A 168 -31.59 -19.47 -44.53
C GLY A 168 -31.53 -20.77 -45.30
N VAL A 169 -32.43 -21.68 -44.97
CA VAL A 169 -32.72 -22.90 -45.75
C VAL A 169 -33.94 -22.57 -46.58
N GLN A 170 -33.78 -22.65 -47.92
CA GLN A 170 -34.88 -22.84 -48.86
C GLN A 170 -35.28 -24.30 -48.93
#